data_ce370dd386ffb23495cd9b2555a22000
#
_entry.id   ce370dd386ffb23495cd9b2555a22000
#
_cell.length_a   1.000
_cell.length_b   1.000
_cell.length_c   1.000
_cell.angle_alpha   90.00
_cell.angle_beta   90.00
_cell.angle_gamma   90.00
#
_symmetry.space_group_name_H-M   'P 1'
#
loop_
_entity.id
_entity.type
_entity.pdbx_description
1 polymer ?
#
loop_
_entity_poly.entity_id
_entity_poly.type
_entity_poly.pdbx_seq_one_letter_code
_entity_poly.pdbx_strand_id
1 'polypeptide(L)'
;MTRMQWCTTSALLAALLFPTALRAQNDVRIRDLTAAEGAIPVRLVGYGIAVGLDNTGDRAIGGQTAGPTVQSVINILRRFNVEVPADLIRMRNVAAVLVTAEVSPYLRAGGRFDIHVSSMGDARSLRGGTLFMTPLVADPNGPSLASAQGALVMSDGGAITRMAPTHETTGRIPGGGVLEADLPRPAITASSRLLLREPDLGTAARIADAINKSMGDKTASVEDE
;
A
#
# COMPACT_ATOMS: atom_id res chain seq x y z
N MET A 1 -31.90 -0.14 70.37
CA MET A 1 -30.82 0.62 69.63
C MET A 1 -30.09 -0.28 68.65
N THR A 2 -30.74 -0.85 67.64
CA THR A 2 -30.04 -1.78 66.71
C THR A 2 -30.66 -1.88 65.32
N ARG A 3 -31.56 -1.00 64.93
CA ARG A 3 -32.18 -1.00 63.59
C ARG A 3 -31.79 0.14 62.64
N MET A 4 -31.04 1.12 63.14
CA MET A 4 -30.70 2.33 62.36
C MET A 4 -29.30 2.32 61.71
N GLN A 5 -28.47 1.34 62.06
CA GLN A 5 -27.11 1.23 61.52
C GLN A 5 -27.01 0.37 60.22
N TRP A 6 -28.03 -0.41 59.87
CA TRP A 6 -28.01 -1.25 58.67
C TRP A 6 -28.45 -0.56 57.39
N CYS A 7 -29.13 0.57 57.47
CA CYS A 7 -29.53 1.33 56.28
C CYS A 7 -28.41 2.20 55.70
N THR A 8 -27.43 2.63 56.52
CA THR A 8 -26.35 3.49 56.04
C THR A 8 -25.25 2.74 55.33
N THR A 9 -25.02 1.47 55.66
CA THR A 9 -24.01 0.64 55.00
C THR A 9 -24.46 0.11 53.63
N SER A 10 -25.76 -0.10 53.42
CA SER A 10 -26.31 -0.52 52.11
C SER A 10 -26.29 0.61 51.09
N ALA A 11 -26.42 1.87 51.50
CA ALA A 11 -26.38 3.03 50.61
C ALA A 11 -24.95 3.32 50.10
N LEU A 12 -23.93 3.04 50.93
CA LEU A 12 -22.53 3.25 50.52
C LEU A 12 -22.01 2.18 49.55
N LEU A 13 -22.56 0.95 49.61
CA LEU A 13 -22.15 -0.13 48.70
C LEU A 13 -22.78 -0.02 47.32
N ALA A 14 -23.93 0.64 47.19
CA ALA A 14 -24.59 0.88 45.88
C ALA A 14 -23.92 2.00 45.07
N ALA A 15 -23.17 2.90 45.67
CA ALA A 15 -22.45 3.98 44.97
C ALA A 15 -21.17 3.50 44.27
N LEU A 16 -20.66 2.30 44.61
CA LEU A 16 -19.43 1.73 44.01
C LEU A 16 -19.67 0.91 42.75
N LEU A 17 -20.92 0.73 42.30
CA LEU A 17 -21.31 -0.10 41.17
C LEU A 17 -21.74 0.72 39.94
N PHE A 18 -21.57 2.04 39.92
CA PHE A 18 -21.70 2.78 38.67
C PHE A 18 -20.46 2.51 37.79
N PRO A 19 -20.59 1.75 36.70
CA PRO A 19 -19.50 1.67 35.75
C PRO A 19 -19.30 3.08 35.21
N THR A 20 -18.17 3.71 35.54
CA THR A 20 -17.68 4.86 34.78
C THR A 20 -17.52 4.38 33.36
N ALA A 21 -18.51 4.67 32.51
CA ALA A 21 -18.38 4.48 31.08
C ALA A 21 -17.18 5.34 30.65
N LEU A 22 -15.99 4.72 30.57
CA LEU A 22 -14.87 5.28 29.83
C LEU A 22 -15.39 5.48 28.40
N ARG A 23 -15.82 6.71 28.11
CA ARG A 23 -15.98 7.13 26.72
C ARG A 23 -14.57 7.06 26.12
N ALA A 24 -14.31 6.00 25.36
CA ALA A 24 -13.20 6.00 24.43
C ALA A 24 -13.46 7.19 23.48
N GLN A 25 -12.87 8.34 23.77
CA GLN A 25 -12.78 9.42 22.81
C GLN A 25 -11.84 8.89 21.73
N ASN A 26 -12.42 8.41 20.63
CA ASN A 26 -11.68 8.26 19.39
C ASN A 26 -11.34 9.69 18.95
N ASP A 27 -10.18 10.17 19.37
CA ASP A 27 -9.60 11.42 18.87
C ASP A 27 -9.22 11.22 17.42
N VAL A 28 -10.19 11.42 16.52
CA VAL A 28 -9.97 11.41 15.09
C VAL A 28 -9.22 12.68 14.73
N ARG A 29 -8.03 12.53 14.17
CA ARG A 29 -7.21 13.68 13.79
C ARG A 29 -7.69 14.23 12.44
N ILE A 30 -7.66 15.55 12.28
CA ILE A 30 -8.05 16.24 11.02
C ILE A 30 -7.31 15.62 9.83
N ARG A 31 -6.01 15.32 9.95
CA ARG A 31 -5.21 14.68 8.90
C ARG A 31 -5.74 13.31 8.43
N ASP A 32 -6.50 12.61 9.30
CA ASP A 32 -7.02 11.28 8.97
C ASP A 32 -8.29 11.39 8.11
N LEU A 33 -8.99 12.52 8.22
CA LEU A 33 -10.20 12.85 7.48
C LEU A 33 -9.95 13.68 6.23
N THR A 34 -8.78 14.33 6.13
CA THR A 34 -8.50 15.28 5.05
C THR A 34 -7.24 14.91 4.26
N ALA A 35 -7.16 15.44 3.05
CA ALA A 35 -5.95 15.46 2.22
C ALA A 35 -5.70 16.90 1.77
N ALA A 36 -4.43 17.29 1.66
CA ALA A 36 -4.11 18.59 1.06
C ALA A 36 -4.45 18.58 -0.42
N GLU A 37 -4.96 19.69 -0.95
CA GLU A 37 -5.19 19.86 -2.38
C GLU A 37 -3.89 19.58 -3.16
N GLY A 38 -3.99 18.76 -4.22
CA GLY A 38 -2.83 18.34 -5.00
C GLY A 38 -1.98 17.21 -4.39
N ALA A 39 -2.31 16.71 -3.20
CA ALA A 39 -1.65 15.54 -2.59
C ALA A 39 -2.16 14.22 -3.18
N ILE A 40 -2.30 14.15 -4.50
CA ILE A 40 -2.74 12.95 -5.20
C ILE A 40 -1.56 11.99 -5.30
N PRO A 41 -1.67 10.74 -4.79
CA PRO A 41 -0.63 9.75 -4.97
C PRO A 41 -0.35 9.49 -6.45
N VAL A 42 0.92 9.39 -6.81
CA VAL A 42 1.35 9.01 -8.15
C VAL A 42 1.33 7.48 -8.23
N ARG A 43 0.63 6.96 -9.24
CA ARG A 43 0.60 5.53 -9.50
C ARG A 43 1.76 5.17 -10.41
N LEU A 44 2.54 4.20 -9.98
CA LEU A 44 3.64 3.64 -10.74
C LEU A 44 3.31 2.23 -11.16
N VAL A 45 3.75 1.87 -12.37
CA VAL A 45 3.59 0.54 -12.93
C VAL A 45 4.92 0.09 -13.55
N GLY A 46 5.18 -1.20 -13.48
CA GLY A 46 6.35 -1.81 -14.12
C GLY A 46 6.08 -3.25 -14.51
N TYR A 47 6.80 -3.71 -15.52
CA TYR A 47 6.84 -5.11 -15.90
C TYR A 47 8.15 -5.72 -15.38
N GLY A 48 8.04 -6.80 -14.62
CA GLY A 48 9.19 -7.45 -14.01
C GLY A 48 9.14 -8.97 -14.07
N ILE A 49 10.12 -9.57 -13.44
CA ILE A 49 10.26 -11.03 -13.33
C ILE A 49 10.42 -11.40 -11.86
N ALA A 50 9.58 -12.33 -11.40
CA ALA A 50 9.78 -13.03 -10.14
C ALA A 50 10.59 -14.31 -10.39
N VAL A 51 11.62 -14.55 -9.58
CA VAL A 51 12.52 -15.71 -9.69
C VAL A 51 12.51 -16.50 -8.38
N GLY A 52 12.98 -17.76 -8.43
CA GLY A 52 13.05 -18.63 -7.25
C GLY A 52 11.72 -19.32 -6.89
N LEU A 53 10.82 -19.45 -7.85
CA LEU A 53 9.53 -20.11 -7.70
C LEU A 53 9.68 -21.63 -7.83
N ASP A 54 9.53 -22.39 -6.79
CA ASP A 54 9.70 -23.84 -6.74
C ASP A 54 8.71 -24.59 -7.67
N ASN A 55 9.01 -24.63 -8.97
CA ASN A 55 8.18 -25.21 -10.03
C ASN A 55 6.75 -24.63 -10.16
N THR A 56 6.47 -23.48 -9.52
CA THR A 56 5.15 -22.85 -9.51
C THR A 56 5.06 -21.66 -10.46
N GLY A 57 6.17 -21.25 -11.08
CA GLY A 57 6.24 -20.18 -12.06
C GLY A 57 5.59 -20.50 -13.39
N ASP A 58 5.76 -19.61 -14.35
CA ASP A 58 5.24 -19.76 -15.71
C ASP A 58 5.84 -21.00 -16.38
N ARG A 59 5.06 -21.62 -17.25
CA ARG A 59 5.55 -22.71 -18.12
C ARG A 59 6.35 -22.13 -19.28
N ALA A 60 7.49 -21.56 -18.95
CA ALA A 60 8.37 -20.93 -19.93
C ALA A 60 9.09 -22.02 -20.74
N ILE A 61 8.63 -22.27 -21.97
CA ILE A 61 9.25 -23.17 -22.93
C ILE A 61 9.76 -22.31 -24.08
N GLY A 62 11.06 -22.38 -24.33
CA GLY A 62 11.68 -21.72 -25.48
C GLY A 62 11.36 -22.43 -26.80
N GLY A 63 11.54 -21.75 -27.90
CA GLY A 63 11.28 -22.22 -29.25
C GLY A 63 10.82 -21.08 -30.15
N GLN A 64 10.27 -21.41 -31.33
CA GLN A 64 9.78 -20.41 -32.30
C GLN A 64 8.63 -19.54 -31.75
N THR A 65 7.96 -19.99 -30.68
CA THR A 65 6.87 -19.30 -29.98
C THR A 65 7.27 -19.00 -28.53
N ALA A 66 8.52 -18.60 -28.29
CA ALA A 66 8.98 -18.25 -26.96
C ALA A 66 8.08 -17.15 -26.35
N GLY A 67 7.42 -17.46 -25.23
CA GLY A 67 6.53 -16.54 -24.55
C GLY A 67 7.26 -15.33 -23.97
N PRO A 68 6.53 -14.28 -23.52
CA PRO A 68 7.11 -13.05 -23.00
C PRO A 68 8.11 -13.28 -21.84
N THR A 69 7.84 -14.26 -20.99
CA THR A 69 8.71 -14.64 -19.86
C THR A 69 10.07 -15.13 -20.34
N VAL A 70 10.12 -16.00 -21.35
CA VAL A 70 11.38 -16.49 -21.94
C VAL A 70 12.18 -15.34 -22.53
N GLN A 71 11.52 -14.47 -23.30
CA GLN A 71 12.18 -13.34 -23.94
C GLN A 71 12.76 -12.37 -22.91
N SER A 72 12.05 -12.14 -21.82
CA SER A 72 12.52 -11.28 -20.72
C SER A 72 13.75 -11.86 -20.04
N VAL A 73 13.78 -13.17 -19.79
CA VAL A 73 14.96 -13.86 -19.24
C VAL A 73 16.15 -13.76 -20.17
N ILE A 74 15.96 -13.99 -21.48
CA ILE A 74 17.02 -13.84 -22.49
C ILE A 74 17.59 -12.42 -22.46
N ASN A 75 16.73 -11.40 -22.38
CA ASN A 75 17.17 -10.01 -22.35
C ASN A 75 17.97 -9.69 -21.08
N ILE A 76 17.62 -10.27 -19.93
CA ILE A 76 18.40 -10.15 -18.70
C ILE A 76 19.77 -10.83 -18.86
N LEU A 77 19.81 -12.07 -19.35
CA LEU A 77 21.05 -12.82 -19.54
C LEU A 77 22.01 -12.07 -20.48
N ARG A 78 21.51 -11.48 -21.55
CA ARG A 78 22.31 -10.64 -22.46
C ARG A 78 22.95 -9.44 -21.78
N ARG A 79 22.27 -8.82 -20.79
CA ARG A 79 22.86 -7.72 -20.01
C ARG A 79 24.05 -8.16 -19.15
N PHE A 80 24.13 -9.46 -18.85
CA PHE A 80 25.25 -10.06 -18.14
C PHE A 80 26.27 -10.74 -19.10
N ASN A 81 26.20 -10.44 -20.42
CA ASN A 81 27.01 -11.05 -21.46
C ASN A 81 26.87 -12.58 -21.56
N VAL A 82 25.71 -13.11 -21.21
CA VAL A 82 25.38 -14.52 -21.33
C VAL A 82 24.42 -14.69 -22.50
N GLU A 83 24.87 -15.36 -23.56
CA GLU A 83 24.04 -15.70 -24.74
C GLU A 83 23.53 -17.13 -24.58
N VAL A 84 22.21 -17.28 -24.49
CA VAL A 84 21.54 -18.58 -24.42
C VAL A 84 20.53 -18.65 -25.58
N PRO A 85 20.59 -19.67 -26.41
CA PRO A 85 19.58 -19.92 -27.46
C PRO A 85 18.19 -20.12 -26.81
N ALA A 86 17.18 -19.47 -27.39
CA ALA A 86 15.82 -19.49 -26.85
C ALA A 86 15.21 -20.89 -26.76
N ASP A 87 15.55 -21.77 -27.69
CA ASP A 87 15.08 -23.15 -27.79
C ASP A 87 15.58 -24.08 -26.68
N LEU A 88 16.69 -23.71 -26.03
CA LEU A 88 17.24 -24.44 -24.89
C LEU A 88 16.63 -24.02 -23.54
N ILE A 89 15.88 -22.92 -23.50
CA ILE A 89 15.33 -22.39 -22.25
C ILE A 89 14.05 -23.14 -21.89
N ARG A 90 14.08 -23.81 -20.75
CA ARG A 90 12.91 -24.44 -20.13
C ARG A 90 12.94 -24.10 -18.65
N MET A 91 11.98 -23.30 -18.20
CA MET A 91 11.93 -22.85 -16.82
C MET A 91 10.53 -22.98 -16.25
N ARG A 92 10.44 -23.24 -14.94
CA ARG A 92 9.22 -23.19 -14.15
C ARG A 92 9.41 -22.41 -12.85
N ASN A 93 10.62 -21.90 -12.63
CA ASN A 93 10.98 -21.16 -11.42
C ASN A 93 10.95 -19.65 -11.62
N VAL A 94 10.37 -19.20 -12.73
CA VAL A 94 10.31 -17.78 -13.12
C VAL A 94 8.89 -17.45 -13.55
N ALA A 95 8.41 -16.26 -13.20
CA ALA A 95 7.11 -15.75 -13.66
C ALA A 95 7.22 -14.30 -14.11
N ALA A 96 6.52 -13.98 -15.19
CA ALA A 96 6.29 -12.59 -15.58
C ALA A 96 5.27 -11.95 -14.64
N VAL A 97 5.60 -10.77 -14.13
CA VAL A 97 4.78 -10.09 -13.15
C VAL A 97 4.55 -8.62 -13.50
N LEU A 98 3.35 -8.15 -13.18
CA LEU A 98 3.02 -6.74 -13.13
C LEU A 98 3.34 -6.23 -11.72
N VAL A 99 4.07 -5.13 -11.64
CA VAL A 99 4.40 -4.45 -10.40
C VAL A 99 3.64 -3.13 -10.37
N THR A 100 2.93 -2.86 -9.29
CA THR A 100 2.18 -1.62 -9.10
C THR A 100 2.52 -1.00 -7.75
N ALA A 101 2.49 0.33 -7.68
CA ALA A 101 2.71 1.06 -6.44
C ALA A 101 1.93 2.38 -6.45
N GLU A 102 1.59 2.86 -5.27
CA GLU A 102 1.09 4.21 -5.04
C GLU A 102 2.10 4.96 -4.20
N VAL A 103 2.62 6.05 -4.72
CA VAL A 103 3.68 6.83 -4.10
C VAL A 103 3.18 8.22 -3.75
N SER A 104 3.36 8.62 -2.50
CA SER A 104 3.02 9.98 -2.06
C SER A 104 3.87 11.00 -2.81
N PRO A 105 3.29 12.11 -3.31
CA PRO A 105 4.05 13.17 -3.98
C PRO A 105 5.06 13.86 -3.06
N TYR A 106 4.92 13.67 -1.74
CA TYR A 106 5.86 14.20 -0.74
C TYR A 106 7.06 13.30 -0.48
N LEU A 107 7.06 12.08 -1.01
CA LEU A 107 8.21 11.19 -0.90
C LEU A 107 9.39 11.78 -1.71
N ARG A 108 10.58 11.75 -1.13
CA ARG A 108 11.82 12.22 -1.77
C ARG A 108 12.54 11.09 -2.48
N ALA A 109 13.39 11.44 -3.43
CA ALA A 109 14.35 10.50 -4.02
C ALA A 109 15.14 9.79 -2.90
N GLY A 110 15.31 8.48 -3.04
CA GLY A 110 15.85 7.58 -2.00
C GLY A 110 14.79 7.06 -1.01
N GLY A 111 13.57 7.62 -1.00
CA GLY A 111 12.48 7.15 -0.15
C GLY A 111 11.97 5.77 -0.59
N ARG A 112 11.58 4.95 0.39
CA ARG A 112 11.04 3.60 0.17
C ARG A 112 9.53 3.59 0.24
N PHE A 113 8.92 2.70 -0.54
CA PHE A 113 7.47 2.48 -0.56
C PHE A 113 7.15 1.01 -0.82
N ASP A 114 5.94 0.63 -0.46
CA ASP A 114 5.44 -0.73 -0.67
C ASP A 114 5.04 -0.94 -2.12
N ILE A 115 5.26 -2.14 -2.63
CA ILE A 115 4.85 -2.53 -3.97
C ILE A 115 3.95 -3.76 -3.92
N HIS A 116 3.04 -3.83 -4.89
CA HIS A 116 2.19 -4.97 -5.15
C HIS A 116 2.67 -5.66 -6.43
N VAL A 117 2.68 -6.98 -6.39
CA VAL A 117 3.17 -7.82 -7.49
C VAL A 117 2.08 -8.82 -7.85
N SER A 118 1.75 -8.90 -9.13
CA SER A 118 0.72 -9.81 -9.64
C SER A 118 1.27 -10.59 -10.83
N SER A 119 1.03 -11.89 -10.88
CA SER A 119 1.42 -12.72 -12.04
C SER A 119 0.64 -12.30 -13.28
N MET A 120 1.33 -12.20 -14.39
CA MET A 120 0.75 -11.94 -15.73
C MET A 120 0.67 -13.19 -16.59
N GLY A 121 1.40 -14.23 -16.22
CA GLY A 121 1.47 -15.48 -16.95
C GLY A 121 0.59 -16.57 -16.34
N ASP A 122 1.00 -17.82 -16.54
CA ASP A 122 0.31 -19.01 -16.04
C ASP A 122 0.95 -19.58 -14.76
N ALA A 123 1.67 -18.74 -14.02
CA ALA A 123 2.24 -19.12 -12.72
C ALA A 123 1.14 -19.50 -11.74
N ARG A 124 1.35 -20.59 -11.02
CA ARG A 124 0.40 -21.13 -10.05
C ARG A 124 0.56 -20.46 -8.68
N SER A 125 1.78 -20.08 -8.33
CA SER A 125 2.10 -19.43 -7.07
C SER A 125 3.36 -18.60 -7.20
N LEU A 126 3.37 -17.44 -6.55
CA LEU A 126 4.54 -16.57 -6.40
C LEU A 126 5.22 -16.74 -5.04
N ARG A 127 4.77 -17.70 -4.24
CA ARG A 127 5.28 -17.95 -2.89
C ARG A 127 6.77 -18.29 -2.90
N GLY A 128 7.53 -17.63 -2.00
CA GLY A 128 8.97 -17.83 -1.90
C GLY A 128 9.80 -17.16 -2.99
N GLY A 129 9.14 -16.53 -3.96
CA GLY A 129 9.80 -15.83 -5.05
C GLY A 129 10.43 -14.51 -4.61
N THR A 130 11.37 -14.05 -5.42
CA THR A 130 12.01 -12.74 -5.30
C THR A 130 11.80 -11.96 -6.59
N LEU A 131 11.34 -10.72 -6.48
CA LEU A 131 11.25 -9.82 -7.62
C LEU A 131 12.64 -9.36 -8.03
N PHE A 132 13.00 -9.59 -9.29
CA PHE A 132 14.20 -9.03 -9.91
C PHE A 132 14.03 -7.52 -10.10
N MET A 133 15.13 -6.77 -10.04
CA MET A 133 15.11 -5.31 -10.18
C MET A 133 14.30 -4.87 -11.39
N THR A 134 13.22 -4.14 -11.13
CA THR A 134 12.21 -3.74 -12.08
C THR A 134 12.06 -2.23 -12.09
N PRO A 135 12.23 -1.55 -13.21
CA PRO A 135 11.94 -0.12 -13.32
C PRO A 135 10.43 0.13 -13.23
N LEU A 136 10.06 1.20 -12.53
CA LEU A 136 8.68 1.66 -12.41
C LEU A 136 8.51 3.02 -13.08
N VAL A 137 7.45 3.15 -13.86
CA VAL A 137 7.09 4.34 -14.62
C VAL A 137 5.69 4.82 -14.24
N ALA A 138 5.43 6.12 -14.32
CA ALA A 138 4.08 6.66 -14.20
C ALA A 138 3.32 6.61 -15.54
N ASP A 139 4.06 6.76 -16.63
CA ASP A 139 3.57 6.63 -18.00
C ASP A 139 4.42 5.57 -18.72
N PRO A 140 3.83 4.59 -19.41
CA PRO A 140 4.57 3.55 -20.15
C PRO A 140 5.63 4.08 -21.12
N ASN A 141 5.44 5.28 -21.65
CA ASN A 141 6.39 5.95 -22.56
C ASN A 141 7.31 6.95 -21.84
N GLY A 142 7.16 7.11 -20.53
CA GLY A 142 7.93 8.02 -19.72
C GLY A 142 9.24 7.43 -19.20
N PRO A 143 10.06 8.26 -18.55
CA PRO A 143 11.28 7.80 -17.87
C PRO A 143 10.93 6.95 -16.64
N SER A 144 11.85 6.06 -16.25
CA SER A 144 11.76 5.36 -14.97
C SER A 144 11.90 6.36 -13.83
N LEU A 145 10.95 6.35 -12.91
CA LEU A 145 10.93 7.21 -11.72
C LEU A 145 11.37 6.48 -10.46
N ALA A 146 11.27 5.17 -10.47
CA ALA A 146 11.61 4.33 -9.32
C ALA A 146 12.06 2.94 -9.77
N SER A 147 12.72 2.22 -8.88
CA SER A 147 13.02 0.80 -9.03
C SER A 147 12.38 -0.01 -7.92
N ALA A 148 12.06 -1.27 -8.23
CA ALA A 148 11.43 -2.21 -7.32
C ALA A 148 12.20 -3.53 -7.30
N GLN A 149 12.44 -4.08 -6.10
CA GLN A 149 13.06 -5.39 -5.91
C GLN A 149 12.77 -5.94 -4.52
N GLY A 150 12.90 -7.24 -4.34
CA GLY A 150 12.85 -7.85 -3.00
C GLY A 150 12.06 -9.15 -2.94
N ALA A 151 12.05 -9.75 -1.76
CA ALA A 151 11.33 -11.00 -1.52
C ALA A 151 9.82 -10.76 -1.43
N LEU A 152 9.06 -11.62 -2.09
CA LEU A 152 7.59 -11.58 -2.11
C LEU A 152 7.02 -12.10 -0.80
N VAL A 153 6.17 -11.30 -0.17
CA VAL A 153 5.35 -11.68 0.98
C VAL A 153 3.94 -11.89 0.49
N MET A 154 3.44 -13.11 0.66
CA MET A 154 2.06 -13.44 0.30
C MET A 154 1.13 -13.01 1.43
N SER A 155 -0.07 -12.56 1.08
CA SER A 155 -1.13 -12.37 2.07
C SER A 155 -1.67 -13.75 2.43
N ASP A 156 -1.18 -14.33 3.51
CA ASP A 156 -1.83 -15.48 4.11
C ASP A 156 -3.17 -14.96 4.67
N GLY A 157 -4.24 -15.20 3.94
CA GLY A 157 -5.60 -14.99 4.44
C GLY A 157 -5.71 -15.74 5.76
N GLY A 158 -5.80 -14.98 6.86
CA GLY A 158 -5.62 -15.40 8.25
C GLY A 158 -5.94 -16.88 8.52
N ALA A 159 -5.06 -17.53 9.22
CA ALA A 159 -4.93 -18.97 9.47
C ALA A 159 -6.16 -19.69 10.08
N ILE A 160 -7.36 -19.17 9.99
CA ILE A 160 -8.55 -19.71 10.67
C ILE A 160 -9.46 -20.53 9.75
N THR A 161 -9.28 -20.44 8.43
CA THR A 161 -10.13 -21.25 7.53
C THR A 161 -9.29 -21.88 6.42
N ARG A 162 -8.97 -23.16 6.56
CA ARG A 162 -8.34 -24.00 5.53
C ARG A 162 -9.12 -24.08 4.20
N MET A 163 -10.20 -23.33 4.04
CA MET A 163 -11.08 -23.32 2.88
C MET A 163 -11.14 -21.98 2.12
N ALA A 164 -10.46 -20.93 2.58
CA ALA A 164 -10.38 -19.70 1.78
C ALA A 164 -9.36 -19.91 0.66
N PRO A 165 -9.71 -19.64 -0.61
CA PRO A 165 -8.74 -19.68 -1.70
C PRO A 165 -7.66 -18.62 -1.44
N THR A 166 -6.46 -19.06 -1.11
CA THR A 166 -5.30 -18.20 -0.99
C THR A 166 -4.94 -17.75 -2.40
N HIS A 167 -5.01 -16.45 -2.66
CA HIS A 167 -4.53 -15.90 -3.93
C HIS A 167 -3.00 -15.96 -3.94
N GLU A 168 -2.46 -17.07 -4.43
CA GLU A 168 -1.01 -17.30 -4.47
C GLU A 168 -0.33 -16.59 -5.65
N THR A 169 -1.10 -15.97 -6.53
CA THR A 169 -0.61 -15.26 -7.73
C THR A 169 -0.40 -13.77 -7.51
N THR A 170 -0.69 -13.27 -6.30
CA THR A 170 -0.45 -11.88 -5.92
C THR A 170 0.31 -11.82 -4.59
N GLY A 171 1.23 -10.88 -4.51
CA GLY A 171 2.03 -10.66 -3.30
C GLY A 171 2.39 -9.20 -3.11
N ARG A 172 3.01 -8.90 -1.99
CA ARG A 172 3.48 -7.58 -1.63
C ARG A 172 4.95 -7.64 -1.22
N ILE A 173 5.70 -6.57 -1.49
CA ILE A 173 7.06 -6.40 -0.99
C ILE A 173 7.08 -5.09 -0.18
N PRO A 174 7.05 -5.18 1.15
CA PRO A 174 7.12 -3.99 2.01
C PRO A 174 8.45 -3.27 1.81
N GLY A 175 8.40 -1.97 1.53
CA GLY A 175 9.60 -1.16 1.28
C GLY A 175 10.44 -1.62 0.09
N GLY A 176 9.87 -2.40 -0.83
CA GLY A 176 10.60 -2.94 -1.99
C GLY A 176 10.80 -1.96 -3.12
N GLY A 177 10.04 -0.86 -3.15
CA GLY A 177 10.22 0.23 -4.09
C GLY A 177 11.16 1.30 -3.54
N VAL A 178 12.01 1.86 -4.40
CA VAL A 178 12.88 3.01 -4.10
C VAL A 178 12.65 4.08 -5.16
N LEU A 179 12.32 5.30 -4.74
CA LEU A 179 12.13 6.42 -5.62
C LEU A 179 13.51 6.93 -6.09
N GLU A 180 13.75 7.01 -7.40
CA GLU A 180 15.03 7.45 -7.97
C GLU A 180 15.02 8.93 -8.36
N ALA A 181 13.84 9.42 -8.77
CA ALA A 181 13.66 10.81 -9.15
C ALA A 181 12.54 11.46 -8.34
N ASP A 182 12.71 12.74 -8.01
CA ASP A 182 11.65 13.50 -7.30
C ASP A 182 10.39 13.60 -8.17
N LEU A 183 9.24 13.31 -7.56
CA LEU A 183 7.93 13.46 -8.21
C LEU A 183 7.53 14.94 -8.26
N PRO A 184 6.69 15.35 -9.26
CA PRO A 184 6.07 16.67 -9.26
C PRO A 184 5.31 16.89 -7.94
N ARG A 185 5.58 18.00 -7.28
CA ARG A 185 4.96 18.32 -5.98
C ARG A 185 4.01 19.48 -6.10
N PRO A 186 2.89 19.43 -5.36
CA PRO A 186 2.07 20.62 -5.20
C PRO A 186 2.88 21.71 -4.49
N ALA A 187 2.75 22.94 -4.96
CA ALA A 187 3.35 24.08 -4.28
C ALA A 187 2.65 24.28 -2.93
N ILE A 188 3.45 24.41 -1.86
CA ILE A 188 2.92 24.81 -0.56
C ILE A 188 2.70 26.32 -0.62
N THR A 189 1.46 26.75 -0.74
CA THR A 189 1.05 28.15 -0.73
C THR A 189 0.64 28.60 0.68
N ALA A 190 0.61 29.91 0.91
CA ALA A 190 0.18 30.47 2.20
C ALA A 190 -1.28 30.16 2.56
N SER A 191 -2.12 29.92 1.56
CA SER A 191 -3.47 29.38 1.71
C SER A 191 -3.49 27.97 1.12
N SER A 192 -3.78 26.96 1.91
CA SER A 192 -3.91 25.57 1.45
C SER A 192 -5.34 25.10 1.66
N ARG A 193 -5.89 24.48 0.64
CA ARG A 193 -7.19 23.80 0.75
C ARG A 193 -7.01 22.41 1.31
N LEU A 194 -7.88 22.05 2.23
CA LEU A 194 -8.00 20.69 2.75
C LEU A 194 -9.26 20.07 2.14
N LEU A 195 -9.09 18.99 1.42
CA LEU A 195 -10.19 18.23 0.84
C LEU A 195 -10.56 17.10 1.78
N LEU A 196 -11.85 16.91 2.05
CA LEU A 196 -12.31 15.75 2.79
C LEU A 196 -12.16 14.48 1.95
N ARG A 197 -11.72 13.39 2.58
CA ARG A 197 -11.67 12.07 1.92
C ARG A 197 -13.06 11.54 1.59
N GLU A 198 -14.02 11.83 2.44
CA GLU A 198 -15.45 11.57 2.25
C GLU A 198 -16.18 12.91 2.30
N PRO A 199 -16.76 13.38 1.19
CA PRO A 199 -17.45 14.67 1.13
C PRO A 199 -18.63 14.71 2.11
N ASP A 200 -18.57 15.60 3.11
CA ASP A 200 -19.64 15.85 4.07
C ASP A 200 -19.52 17.26 4.65
N LEU A 201 -20.47 18.13 4.32
CA LEU A 201 -20.50 19.51 4.79
C LEU A 201 -20.56 19.64 6.31
N GLY A 202 -21.24 18.71 6.99
CA GLY A 202 -21.32 18.72 8.45
C GLY A 202 -19.96 18.44 9.11
N THR A 203 -19.18 17.56 8.52
CA THR A 203 -17.81 17.26 8.98
C THR A 203 -16.86 18.40 8.62
N ALA A 204 -17.00 19.03 7.43
CA ALA A 204 -16.23 20.20 7.04
C ALA A 204 -16.43 21.36 8.01
N ALA A 205 -17.67 21.67 8.39
CA ALA A 205 -18.00 22.71 9.35
C ALA A 205 -17.36 22.45 10.73
N ARG A 206 -17.48 21.21 11.23
CA ARG A 206 -16.87 20.84 12.53
C ARG A 206 -15.34 20.93 12.51
N ILE A 207 -14.69 20.61 11.37
CA ILE A 207 -13.25 20.76 11.21
C ILE A 207 -12.87 22.24 11.20
N ALA A 208 -13.60 23.09 10.43
CA ALA A 208 -13.35 24.52 10.39
C ALA A 208 -13.51 25.17 11.79
N ASP A 209 -14.55 24.80 12.55
CA ASP A 209 -14.76 25.25 13.92
C ASP A 209 -13.62 24.80 14.85
N ALA A 210 -13.17 23.56 14.73
CA ALA A 210 -12.07 23.04 15.54
C ALA A 210 -10.75 23.79 15.26
N ILE A 211 -10.46 24.08 13.97
CA ILE A 211 -9.28 24.88 13.58
C ILE A 211 -9.39 26.30 14.11
N ASN A 212 -10.54 26.96 13.90
CA ASN A 212 -10.76 28.34 14.37
C ASN A 212 -10.65 28.45 15.90
N LYS A 213 -11.15 27.45 16.62
CA LYS A 213 -11.05 27.41 18.08
C LYS A 213 -9.60 27.26 18.57
N SER A 214 -8.76 26.55 17.81
CA SER A 214 -7.37 26.26 18.21
C SER A 214 -6.35 27.29 17.72
N MET A 215 -6.57 27.88 16.54
CA MET A 215 -5.60 28.77 15.86
C MET A 215 -6.06 30.23 15.78
N GLY A 216 -7.30 30.52 16.12
CA GLY A 216 -7.88 31.88 16.08
C GLY A 216 -9.00 32.00 15.04
N ASP A 217 -9.90 32.98 15.29
CA ASP A 217 -11.07 33.21 14.44
C ASP A 217 -10.68 33.53 12.99
N LYS A 218 -11.46 32.97 12.05
CA LYS A 218 -11.32 33.12 10.60
C LYS A 218 -10.06 32.51 9.98
N THR A 219 -9.40 31.58 10.67
CA THR A 219 -8.27 30.83 10.11
C THR A 219 -8.71 29.81 9.08
N ALA A 220 -9.89 29.22 9.24
CA ALA A 220 -10.47 28.27 8.30
C ALA A 220 -11.92 28.65 7.95
N SER A 221 -12.28 28.45 6.71
CA SER A 221 -13.66 28.57 6.21
C SER A 221 -14.02 27.36 5.37
N VAL A 222 -15.29 26.97 5.37
CA VAL A 222 -15.79 25.96 4.45
C VAL A 222 -16.03 26.64 3.11
N GLU A 223 -15.36 26.16 2.07
CA GLU A 223 -15.66 26.50 0.69
C GLU A 223 -16.57 25.40 0.16
N ASP A 224 -17.72 25.83 -0.36
CA ASP A 224 -18.67 24.95 -1.02
C ASP A 224 -18.24 24.76 -2.47
N GLU A 225 -18.24 23.51 -2.91
CA GLU A 225 -18.11 23.17 -4.31
C GLU A 225 -19.07 22.09 -4.68
#